data_09372f17c4b57ccd46acea77326a813b
#
_entry.id   09372f17c4b57ccd46acea77326a813b
#
_cell.length_a   1.000
_cell.length_b   1.000
_cell.length_c   1.000
_cell.angle_alpha   90.00
_cell.angle_beta   90.00
_cell.angle_gamma   90.00
#
_symmetry.space_group_name_H-M   'P 1'
#
loop_
_entity.id
_entity.type
_entity.pdbx_description
1 polymer ?
#
loop_
_entity_poly.entity_id
_entity_poly.type
_entity_poly.pdbx_seq_one_letter_code
_entity_poly.pdbx_strand_id
1 'polypeptide(L)'
;IADDVQLKNLVDTTFDTLGSLDTLICNAATNTFMGSMLDMTIEQFDKVMHNNVRSNQLLCNLCLPGMIEKEDGSIIIISSIAAIKGSSMLGAYNISKAADVMIVKNIAAEFGHKNIRANSIAPGLIKTDFAKGLWENPEILKSVLQTNPMRRIGEPDEIAGAAIMLSSKAGNYINGQT
;
A
#
# COMPACT_ATOMS: atom_id res chain seq x y z
N ILE A 1 -4.91 -7.69 10.08
CA ILE A 1 -4.22 -8.15 8.87
C ILE A 1 -3.02 -9.06 9.14
N ALA A 2 -2.57 -9.18 10.38
CA ALA A 2 -1.45 -10.06 10.74
C ALA A 2 -1.85 -11.54 10.96
N ASP A 3 -3.11 -11.88 10.79
CA ASP A 3 -3.64 -13.23 10.99
C ASP A 3 -4.06 -13.84 9.65
N ASP A 4 -3.33 -14.86 9.21
CA ASP A 4 -3.52 -15.50 7.92
C ASP A 4 -4.91 -16.16 7.78
N VAL A 5 -5.42 -16.73 8.89
CA VAL A 5 -6.74 -17.38 8.89
C VAL A 5 -7.83 -16.33 8.70
N GLN A 6 -7.72 -15.20 9.38
CA GLN A 6 -8.67 -14.09 9.23
C GLN A 6 -8.58 -13.45 7.84
N LEU A 7 -7.39 -13.31 7.25
CA LEU A 7 -7.24 -12.84 5.88
C LEU A 7 -7.90 -13.77 4.86
N LYS A 8 -7.69 -15.08 5.03
CA LYS A 8 -8.36 -16.07 4.19
C LYS A 8 -9.88 -16.00 4.35
N ASN A 9 -10.38 -15.97 5.58
CA ASN A 9 -11.81 -15.86 5.86
C ASN A 9 -12.43 -14.58 5.26
N LEU A 10 -11.70 -13.46 5.29
CA LEU A 10 -12.14 -12.20 4.67
C LEU A 10 -12.36 -12.38 3.17
N VAL A 11 -11.40 -12.99 2.48
CA VAL A 11 -11.48 -13.23 1.02
C VAL A 11 -12.56 -14.23 0.70
N ASP A 12 -12.61 -15.38 1.40
CA ASP A 12 -13.65 -16.42 1.21
C ASP A 12 -15.05 -15.80 1.41
N THR A 13 -15.27 -15.08 2.52
CA THR A 13 -16.56 -14.41 2.79
C THR A 13 -16.93 -13.40 1.71
N THR A 14 -15.96 -12.70 1.15
CA THR A 14 -16.20 -11.74 0.06
C THR A 14 -16.69 -12.48 -1.20
N PHE A 15 -16.03 -13.55 -1.59
CA PHE A 15 -16.48 -14.37 -2.72
C PHE A 15 -17.85 -15.01 -2.48
N ASP A 16 -18.08 -15.57 -1.30
CA ASP A 16 -19.36 -16.20 -0.94
C ASP A 16 -20.53 -15.22 -0.94
N THR A 17 -20.27 -13.96 -0.54
CA THR A 17 -21.31 -12.94 -0.40
C THR A 17 -21.57 -12.16 -1.69
N LEU A 18 -20.51 -11.82 -2.43
CA LEU A 18 -20.58 -10.94 -3.60
C LEU A 18 -20.40 -11.68 -4.93
N GLY A 19 -19.99 -12.94 -4.90
CA GLY A 19 -19.78 -13.79 -6.08
C GLY A 19 -18.48 -13.51 -6.83
N SER A 20 -17.91 -12.30 -6.74
CA SER A 20 -16.63 -11.96 -7.36
C SER A 20 -15.90 -10.88 -6.58
N LEU A 21 -14.60 -10.74 -6.86
CA LEU A 21 -13.76 -9.66 -6.37
C LEU A 21 -13.04 -9.03 -7.57
N ASP A 22 -13.40 -7.81 -7.91
CA ASP A 22 -12.90 -7.10 -9.09
C ASP A 22 -11.72 -6.18 -8.75
N THR A 23 -11.70 -5.67 -7.51
CA THR A 23 -10.67 -4.74 -7.04
C THR A 23 -10.21 -5.12 -5.63
N LEU A 24 -8.90 -5.26 -5.46
CA LEU A 24 -8.26 -5.38 -4.16
C LEU A 24 -7.49 -4.09 -3.84
N ILE A 25 -7.78 -3.47 -2.69
CA ILE A 25 -7.03 -2.32 -2.20
C ILE A 25 -6.35 -2.69 -0.88
N CYS A 26 -5.03 -2.85 -0.90
CA CYS A 26 -4.20 -3.06 0.29
C CYS A 26 -3.81 -1.69 0.87
N ASN A 27 -4.56 -1.23 1.86
CA ASN A 27 -4.33 0.07 2.51
C ASN A 27 -3.77 -0.06 3.94
N ALA A 28 -4.08 -1.14 4.64
CA ALA A 28 -3.66 -1.32 6.02
C ALA A 28 -2.14 -1.43 6.15
N ALA A 29 -1.58 -0.67 7.08
CA ALA A 29 -0.14 -0.68 7.36
C ALA A 29 0.14 -0.33 8.82
N THR A 30 1.35 -0.64 9.27
CA THR A 30 1.86 -0.25 10.57
C THR A 30 3.27 0.31 10.47
N ASN A 31 3.62 1.17 11.42
CA ASN A 31 5.00 1.53 11.73
C ASN A 31 5.17 1.41 13.25
N THR A 32 6.08 0.57 13.70
CA THR A 32 6.26 0.23 15.12
C THR A 32 7.40 1.00 15.78
N PHE A 33 8.21 1.70 15.00
CA PHE A 33 9.40 2.39 15.50
C PHE A 33 9.75 3.61 14.63
N MET A 34 10.11 4.70 15.27
CA MET A 34 10.67 5.89 14.65
C MET A 34 11.99 6.24 15.34
N GLY A 35 13.09 6.15 14.59
CA GLY A 35 14.44 6.41 15.10
C GLY A 35 15.51 5.78 14.22
N SER A 36 16.74 5.72 14.74
CA SER A 36 17.87 5.11 14.06
C SER A 36 17.62 3.61 13.81
N MET A 37 18.00 3.11 12.66
CA MET A 37 17.94 1.66 12.37
C MET A 37 18.79 0.84 13.34
N LEU A 38 19.80 1.43 13.99
CA LEU A 38 20.63 0.75 14.98
C LEU A 38 19.88 0.49 16.29
N ASP A 39 18.86 1.28 16.60
CA ASP A 39 18.08 1.18 17.83
C ASP A 39 16.81 0.35 17.66
N MET A 40 16.46 -0.01 16.43
CA MET A 40 15.28 -0.82 16.11
C MET A 40 15.55 -2.28 16.41
N THR A 41 14.65 -2.94 17.13
CA THR A 41 14.77 -4.39 17.37
C THR A 41 14.31 -5.19 16.15
N ILE A 42 14.77 -6.45 16.07
CA ILE A 42 14.35 -7.37 15.00
C ILE A 42 12.85 -7.66 15.07
N GLU A 43 12.28 -7.76 16.27
CA GLU A 43 10.84 -7.98 16.47
C GLU A 43 10.01 -6.80 15.92
N GLN A 44 10.51 -5.56 16.09
CA GLN A 44 9.88 -4.38 15.52
C GLN A 44 9.94 -4.38 13.99
N PHE A 45 11.10 -4.77 13.43
CA PHE A 45 11.27 -4.94 11.99
C PHE A 45 10.34 -6.01 11.43
N ASP A 46 10.35 -7.21 12.04
CA ASP A 46 9.53 -8.34 11.61
C ASP A 46 8.04 -8.00 11.64
N LYS A 47 7.60 -7.29 12.67
CA LYS A 47 6.20 -6.84 12.75
C LYS A 47 5.80 -5.91 11.61
N VAL A 48 6.68 -4.98 11.22
CA VAL A 48 6.44 -4.11 10.07
C VAL A 48 6.40 -4.91 8.77
N MET A 49 7.36 -5.79 8.55
CA MET A 49 7.42 -6.63 7.34
C MET A 49 6.24 -7.59 7.25
N HIS A 50 5.87 -8.19 8.37
CA HIS A 50 4.71 -9.09 8.44
C HIS A 50 3.41 -8.35 8.07
N ASN A 51 3.16 -7.20 8.70
CA ASN A 51 1.91 -6.47 8.50
C ASN A 51 1.82 -5.76 7.14
N ASN A 52 2.93 -5.19 6.67
CA ASN A 52 2.88 -4.34 5.48
C ASN A 52 3.19 -5.10 4.19
N VAL A 53 4.06 -6.13 4.25
CA VAL A 53 4.52 -6.84 3.06
C VAL A 53 3.88 -8.21 2.94
N ARG A 54 4.05 -9.05 3.97
CA ARG A 54 3.57 -10.43 3.93
C ARG A 54 2.05 -10.51 3.81
N SER A 55 1.31 -9.68 4.55
CA SER A 55 -0.15 -9.65 4.47
C SER A 55 -0.66 -9.17 3.10
N ASN A 56 -0.01 -8.16 2.50
CA ASN A 56 -0.35 -7.69 1.17
C ASN A 56 -0.11 -8.77 0.12
N GLN A 57 1.05 -9.45 0.18
CA GLN A 57 1.35 -10.58 -0.71
C GLN A 57 0.34 -11.72 -0.55
N LEU A 58 -0.03 -12.07 0.69
CA LEU A 58 -1.04 -13.12 0.95
C LEU A 58 -2.41 -12.75 0.38
N LEU A 59 -2.87 -11.51 0.59
CA LEU A 59 -4.13 -11.02 -0.01
C LEU A 59 -4.10 -11.09 -1.54
N CYS A 60 -3.00 -10.67 -2.16
CA CYS A 60 -2.83 -10.79 -3.60
C CYS A 60 -2.93 -12.26 -4.05
N ASN A 61 -2.24 -13.17 -3.37
CA ASN A 61 -2.27 -14.61 -3.70
C ASN A 61 -3.66 -15.23 -3.55
N LEU A 62 -4.45 -14.77 -2.59
CA LEU A 62 -5.81 -15.25 -2.37
C LEU A 62 -6.81 -14.71 -3.42
N CYS A 63 -6.61 -13.49 -3.91
CA CYS A 63 -7.53 -12.84 -4.84
C CYS A 63 -7.19 -13.13 -6.32
N LEU A 64 -5.90 -13.27 -6.66
CA LEU A 64 -5.43 -13.45 -8.04
C LEU A 64 -6.08 -14.61 -8.78
N PRO A 65 -6.28 -15.82 -8.21
CA PRO A 65 -6.88 -16.93 -8.94
C PRO A 65 -8.25 -16.59 -9.56
N GLY A 66 -9.14 -15.98 -8.78
CA GLY A 66 -10.46 -15.57 -9.27
C GLY A 66 -10.42 -14.44 -10.31
N MET A 67 -9.49 -13.50 -10.15
CA MET A 67 -9.26 -12.44 -11.15
C MET A 67 -8.71 -13.02 -12.46
N ILE A 68 -7.77 -13.98 -12.40
CA ILE A 68 -7.17 -14.63 -13.56
C ILE A 68 -8.21 -15.46 -14.33
N GLU A 69 -9.05 -16.21 -13.63
CA GLU A 69 -10.14 -16.99 -14.23
C GLU A 69 -11.13 -16.10 -14.99
N LYS A 70 -11.42 -14.91 -14.43
CA LYS A 70 -12.33 -13.93 -15.02
C LYS A 70 -11.66 -13.10 -16.13
N GLU A 71 -10.34 -13.13 -16.25
CA GLU A 71 -9.51 -12.27 -17.09
C GLU A 71 -9.80 -10.77 -16.88
N ASP A 72 -10.06 -10.40 -15.63
CA ASP A 72 -10.26 -9.01 -15.21
C ASP A 72 -9.97 -8.82 -13.72
N GLY A 73 -9.14 -7.82 -13.40
CA GLY A 73 -8.83 -7.50 -12.01
C GLY A 73 -7.94 -6.27 -11.84
N SER A 74 -8.14 -5.56 -10.74
CA SER A 74 -7.33 -4.42 -10.36
C SER A 74 -6.81 -4.55 -8.93
N ILE A 75 -5.50 -4.51 -8.75
CA ILE A 75 -4.84 -4.53 -7.44
C ILE A 75 -4.19 -3.17 -7.20
N ILE A 76 -4.48 -2.57 -6.06
CA ILE A 76 -3.91 -1.29 -5.65
C ILE A 76 -3.27 -1.46 -4.28
N ILE A 77 -1.99 -1.13 -4.15
CA ILE A 77 -1.32 -1.11 -2.85
C ILE A 77 -0.99 0.32 -2.47
N ILE A 78 -1.45 0.75 -1.30
CA ILE A 78 -1.10 2.07 -0.77
C ILE A 78 0.31 2.00 -0.18
N SER A 79 1.26 2.45 -0.96
CA SER A 79 2.66 2.59 -0.60
C SER A 79 2.90 3.94 0.11
N SER A 80 3.98 4.62 -0.18
CA SER A 80 4.35 5.93 0.36
C SER A 80 5.47 6.54 -0.47
N ILE A 81 5.62 7.86 -0.44
CA ILE A 81 6.88 8.51 -0.89
C ILE A 81 8.11 7.97 -0.15
N ALA A 82 7.93 7.38 1.02
CA ALA A 82 8.95 6.66 1.78
C ALA A 82 9.53 5.45 1.03
N ALA A 83 8.84 4.93 0.03
CA ALA A 83 9.35 3.87 -0.86
C ALA A 83 10.48 4.35 -1.78
N ILE A 84 10.57 5.66 -2.02
CA ILE A 84 11.46 6.26 -3.02
C ILE A 84 12.57 7.07 -2.36
N LYS A 85 12.36 7.51 -1.12
CA LYS A 85 13.31 8.34 -0.37
C LYS A 85 13.77 7.62 0.90
N GLY A 86 15.07 7.60 1.15
CA GLY A 86 15.61 7.20 2.44
C GLY A 86 15.18 8.16 3.57
N SER A 87 15.15 7.63 4.79
CA SER A 87 14.85 8.40 6.00
C SER A 87 15.73 7.92 7.14
N SER A 88 16.21 8.82 7.95
CA SER A 88 16.95 8.48 9.19
C SER A 88 16.05 8.00 10.33
N MET A 89 14.73 8.00 10.15
CA MET A 89 13.75 7.71 11.22
C MET A 89 12.76 6.61 10.90
N LEU A 90 12.63 6.19 9.63
CA LEU A 90 11.55 5.30 9.18
C LEU A 90 12.09 4.06 8.46
N GLY A 91 13.23 3.51 8.89
CA GLY A 91 13.97 2.47 8.16
C GLY A 91 13.13 1.27 7.72
N ALA A 92 12.51 0.53 8.66
CA ALA A 92 11.67 -0.64 8.33
C ALA A 92 10.44 -0.26 7.51
N TYR A 93 9.80 0.86 7.82
CA TYR A 93 8.64 1.35 7.08
C TYR A 93 9.01 1.64 5.61
N ASN A 94 10.12 2.34 5.36
CA ASN A 94 10.60 2.62 4.01
C ASN A 94 10.86 1.34 3.23
N ILE A 95 11.53 0.36 3.86
CA ILE A 95 11.79 -0.95 3.24
C ILE A 95 10.47 -1.64 2.88
N SER A 96 9.49 -1.66 3.79
CA SER A 96 8.20 -2.28 3.55
C SER A 96 7.43 -1.60 2.40
N LYS A 97 7.49 -0.27 2.32
CA LYS A 97 6.81 0.48 1.26
C LYS A 97 7.50 0.37 -0.10
N ALA A 98 8.82 0.17 -0.13
CA ALA A 98 9.54 -0.20 -1.35
C ALA A 98 9.19 -1.62 -1.83
N ALA A 99 9.01 -2.56 -0.90
CA ALA A 99 8.52 -3.91 -1.22
C ALA A 99 7.11 -3.88 -1.85
N ASP A 100 6.19 -3.04 -1.35
CA ASP A 100 4.86 -2.84 -1.95
C ASP A 100 4.95 -2.46 -3.44
N VAL A 101 5.87 -1.55 -3.79
CA VAL A 101 6.11 -1.15 -5.20
C VAL A 101 6.59 -2.32 -6.04
N MET A 102 7.44 -3.20 -5.48
CA MET A 102 7.94 -4.36 -6.23
C MET A 102 6.87 -5.45 -6.37
N ILE A 103 6.01 -5.65 -5.36
CA ILE A 103 4.88 -6.60 -5.46
C ILE A 103 4.00 -6.25 -6.66
N VAL A 104 3.57 -5.00 -6.80
CA VAL A 104 2.71 -4.60 -7.93
C VAL A 104 3.40 -4.74 -9.28
N LYS A 105 4.70 -4.45 -9.37
CA LYS A 105 5.47 -4.63 -10.61
C LYS A 105 5.57 -6.09 -11.01
N ASN A 106 5.80 -6.99 -10.06
CA ASN A 106 5.87 -8.42 -10.32
C ASN A 106 4.51 -8.96 -10.79
N ILE A 107 3.42 -8.60 -10.10
CA ILE A 107 2.06 -8.99 -10.52
C ILE A 107 1.74 -8.48 -11.92
N ALA A 108 2.06 -7.23 -12.21
CA ALA A 108 1.83 -6.64 -13.52
C ALA A 108 2.62 -7.36 -14.63
N ALA A 109 3.88 -7.71 -14.37
CA ALA A 109 4.74 -8.43 -15.32
C ALA A 109 4.26 -9.86 -15.56
N GLU A 110 3.83 -10.55 -14.50
CA GLU A 110 3.43 -11.96 -14.58
C GLU A 110 2.01 -12.13 -15.14
N PHE A 111 1.05 -11.31 -14.70
CA PHE A 111 -0.37 -11.51 -15.00
C PHE A 111 -1.00 -10.42 -15.89
N GLY A 112 -0.22 -9.45 -16.36
CA GLY A 112 -0.74 -8.39 -17.22
C GLY A 112 -1.36 -8.91 -18.53
N HIS A 113 -0.86 -10.02 -19.07
CA HIS A 113 -1.41 -10.69 -20.25
C HIS A 113 -2.80 -11.33 -20.01
N LYS A 114 -3.21 -11.45 -18.74
CA LYS A 114 -4.53 -11.90 -18.29
C LYS A 114 -5.45 -10.73 -17.90
N ASN A 115 -5.15 -9.54 -18.38
CA ASN A 115 -5.88 -8.31 -18.05
C ASN A 115 -5.91 -7.99 -16.54
N ILE A 116 -4.89 -8.45 -15.78
CA ILE A 116 -4.72 -8.09 -14.38
C ILE A 116 -3.84 -6.87 -14.30
N ARG A 117 -4.34 -5.83 -13.66
CA ARG A 117 -3.60 -4.58 -13.43
C ARG A 117 -3.23 -4.47 -11.95
N ALA A 118 -1.97 -4.21 -11.67
CA ALA A 118 -1.50 -3.97 -10.32
C ALA A 118 -0.70 -2.66 -10.29
N ASN A 119 -1.09 -1.75 -9.43
CA ASN A 119 -0.44 -0.45 -9.29
C ASN A 119 -0.29 -0.07 -7.82
N SER A 120 0.62 0.84 -7.52
CA SER A 120 0.73 1.43 -6.18
C SER A 120 0.46 2.92 -6.22
N ILE A 121 -0.04 3.44 -5.10
CA ILE A 121 -0.14 4.88 -4.85
C ILE A 121 0.89 5.20 -3.77
N ALA A 122 1.68 6.25 -3.98
CA ALA A 122 2.72 6.68 -3.06
C ALA A 122 2.41 8.07 -2.47
N PRO A 123 1.50 8.17 -1.47
CA PRO A 123 1.13 9.45 -0.87
C PRO A 123 2.31 10.11 -0.17
N GLY A 124 2.28 11.44 -0.16
CA GLY A 124 3.04 12.25 0.77
C GLY A 124 2.44 12.21 2.17
N LEU A 125 2.63 13.27 2.96
CA LEU A 125 2.00 13.38 4.27
C LEU A 125 0.51 13.69 4.12
N ILE A 126 -0.32 12.78 4.62
CA ILE A 126 -1.78 12.87 4.61
C ILE A 126 -2.28 13.00 6.06
N LYS A 127 -3.31 13.81 6.26
CA LYS A 127 -3.90 14.07 7.58
C LYS A 127 -4.75 12.89 8.03
N THR A 128 -4.09 11.90 8.64
CA THR A 128 -4.71 10.68 9.17
C THR A 128 -4.26 10.46 10.61
N ASP A 129 -4.99 9.66 11.36
CA ASP A 129 -4.57 9.25 12.72
C ASP A 129 -3.24 8.49 12.69
N PHE A 130 -3.00 7.68 11.67
CA PHE A 130 -1.73 6.97 11.48
C PHE A 130 -0.53 7.93 11.40
N ALA A 131 -0.69 9.07 10.74
CA ALA A 131 0.37 10.05 10.55
C ALA A 131 0.38 11.16 11.62
N LYS A 132 -0.47 11.05 12.66
CA LYS A 132 -0.70 12.10 13.67
C LYS A 132 0.59 12.60 14.31
N GLY A 133 1.49 11.69 14.70
CA GLY A 133 2.79 12.06 15.27
C GLY A 133 3.71 12.86 14.35
N LEU A 134 3.46 12.86 13.04
CA LEU A 134 4.23 13.64 12.06
C LEU A 134 3.62 15.03 11.86
N TRP A 135 2.30 15.12 11.65
CA TRP A 135 1.66 16.39 11.32
C TRP A 135 1.32 17.25 12.54
N GLU A 136 1.25 16.69 13.76
CA GLU A 136 1.17 17.45 15.00
C GLU A 136 2.54 17.98 15.49
N ASN A 137 3.64 17.46 14.95
CA ASN A 137 4.98 17.98 15.27
C ASN A 137 5.29 19.20 14.41
N PRO A 138 5.44 20.41 14.99
CA PRO A 138 5.61 21.65 14.22
C PRO A 138 6.86 21.67 13.34
N GLU A 139 7.97 21.08 13.80
CA GLU A 139 9.23 21.05 13.04
C GLU A 139 9.15 20.11 11.86
N ILE A 140 8.57 18.90 12.05
CA ILE A 140 8.35 17.94 10.97
C ILE A 140 7.39 18.54 9.94
N LEU A 141 6.26 19.08 10.41
CA LEU A 141 5.27 19.70 9.53
C LEU A 141 5.88 20.84 8.71
N LYS A 142 6.62 21.75 9.36
CA LYS A 142 7.31 22.85 8.69
C LYS A 142 8.25 22.35 7.59
N SER A 143 9.05 21.33 7.87
CA SER A 143 9.95 20.72 6.89
C SER A 143 9.19 20.12 5.70
N VAL A 144 8.10 19.41 5.96
CA VAL A 144 7.25 18.82 4.92
C VAL A 144 6.62 19.92 4.06
N LEU A 145 6.07 20.98 4.67
CA LEU A 145 5.46 22.08 3.94
C LEU A 145 6.47 22.85 3.07
N GLN A 146 7.73 22.95 3.51
CA GLN A 146 8.79 23.58 2.71
C GLN A 146 9.15 22.78 1.44
N THR A 147 9.08 21.46 1.51
CA THR A 147 9.45 20.57 0.39
C THR A 147 8.27 20.20 -0.50
N ASN A 148 7.04 20.26 0.00
CA ASN A 148 5.84 20.00 -0.78
C ASN A 148 5.51 21.24 -1.66
N PRO A 149 5.45 21.10 -2.99
CA PRO A 149 5.10 22.23 -3.88
C PRO A 149 3.76 22.90 -3.55
N MET A 150 2.76 22.13 -3.10
CA MET A 150 1.45 22.68 -2.72
C MET A 150 1.42 23.33 -1.33
N ARG A 151 2.53 23.28 -0.57
CA ARG A 151 2.69 23.90 0.75
C ARG A 151 1.59 23.53 1.76
N ARG A 152 0.99 22.37 1.60
CA ARG A 152 0.02 21.81 2.54
C ARG A 152 0.17 20.29 2.64
N ILE A 153 -0.41 19.67 3.66
CA ILE A 153 -0.62 18.22 3.72
C ILE A 153 -1.87 17.86 2.92
N GLY A 154 -1.95 16.59 2.49
CA GLY A 154 -3.12 16.08 1.78
C GLY A 154 -4.22 15.61 2.73
N GLU A 155 -5.43 15.49 2.21
CA GLU A 155 -6.57 14.86 2.88
C GLU A 155 -6.81 13.44 2.32
N PRO A 156 -7.38 12.50 3.10
CA PRO A 156 -7.63 11.12 2.65
C PRO A 156 -8.41 11.02 1.33
N ASP A 157 -9.43 11.86 1.13
CA ASP A 157 -10.26 11.85 -0.07
C ASP A 157 -9.48 12.20 -1.34
N GLU A 158 -8.38 12.95 -1.21
CA GLU A 158 -7.51 13.27 -2.35
C GLU A 158 -6.73 12.04 -2.85
N ILE A 159 -6.55 11.03 -1.99
CA ILE A 159 -5.94 9.74 -2.37
C ILE A 159 -6.99 8.80 -2.97
N ALA A 160 -8.21 8.83 -2.47
CA ALA A 160 -9.32 8.01 -2.97
C ALA A 160 -9.58 8.24 -4.47
N GLY A 161 -9.45 9.46 -4.97
CA GLY A 161 -9.59 9.77 -6.40
C GLY A 161 -8.62 9.00 -7.30
N ALA A 162 -7.36 8.85 -6.88
CA ALA A 162 -6.37 8.05 -7.61
C ALA A 162 -6.73 6.56 -7.57
N ALA A 163 -7.21 6.04 -6.44
CA ALA A 163 -7.64 4.66 -6.31
C ALA A 163 -8.85 4.35 -7.22
N ILE A 164 -9.84 5.25 -7.27
CA ILE A 164 -11.00 5.14 -8.17
C ILE A 164 -10.55 5.11 -9.63
N MET A 165 -9.65 6.00 -10.04
CA MET A 165 -9.11 6.02 -11.40
C MET A 165 -8.42 4.69 -11.74
N LEU A 166 -7.54 4.21 -10.88
CA LEU A 166 -6.78 2.98 -11.10
C LEU A 166 -7.66 1.72 -11.10
N SER A 167 -8.75 1.69 -10.32
CA SER A 167 -9.69 0.56 -10.30
C SER A 167 -10.72 0.58 -11.45
N SER A 168 -10.91 1.72 -12.09
CA SER A 168 -11.89 1.90 -13.15
C SER A 168 -11.29 1.72 -14.56
N LYS A 169 -12.17 1.81 -15.59
CA LYS A 169 -11.77 1.81 -17.01
C LYS A 169 -10.83 2.95 -17.38
N ALA A 170 -10.82 4.06 -16.62
CA ALA A 170 -9.89 5.15 -16.83
C ALA A 170 -8.42 4.73 -16.62
N GLY A 171 -8.18 3.71 -15.82
CA GLY A 171 -6.87 3.14 -15.56
C GLY A 171 -6.48 1.93 -16.44
N ASN A 172 -7.24 1.58 -17.46
CA ASN A 172 -7.06 0.31 -18.21
C ASN A 172 -5.67 0.14 -18.85
N TYR A 173 -4.97 1.21 -19.15
CA TYR A 173 -3.61 1.13 -19.73
C TYR A 173 -2.52 1.51 -18.72
N ILE A 174 -2.86 1.50 -17.42
CA ILE A 174 -1.92 1.77 -16.33
C ILE A 174 -1.69 0.46 -15.56
N ASN A 175 -0.47 -0.09 -15.68
CA ASN A 175 -0.10 -1.35 -15.05
C ASN A 175 1.37 -1.32 -14.60
N GLY A 176 1.66 -1.82 -13.40
CA GLY A 176 3.00 -1.84 -12.80
C GLY A 176 3.53 -0.47 -12.37
N GLN A 177 2.68 0.54 -12.24
CA GLN A 177 3.09 1.92 -11.98
C GLN A 177 2.94 2.30 -10.49
N THR A 178 3.62 3.40 -10.15
CA THR A 178 3.53 4.04 -8.84
C THR A 178 3.27 5.53 -9.03
#